data_655fb0f79fb3d0cdbf2194325e8c8f49
#
_entry.id   655fb0f79fb3d0cdbf2194325e8c8f49
#
_cell.length_a   1.000
_cell.length_b   1.000
_cell.length_c   1.000
_cell.angle_alpha   90.00
_cell.angle_beta   90.00
_cell.angle_gamma   90.00
#
_symmetry.space_group_name_H-M   'P 1'
#
loop_
_entity.id
_entity.type
_entity.pdbx_description
1 polymer ?
#
loop_
_entity_poly.entity_id
_entity_poly.type
_entity_poly.pdbx_seq_one_letter_code
_entity_poly.pdbx_strand_id
1 'polypeptide(L)'
;RKNSRRDHGDVDLIMTRSMDGGRTWSEHKLIHEEGGNDPIRVGNPCPIIDRDGKTIHLLFTRGGGECLFYTKSTDEGLTWSPLAKSSDEPKAKEFSKDSFLKDFGGSPIHVGAGPVHGIQTKKGRLIAPSYVSRTVNGKRQGQSCIIFSDDSGKTWEAGGLIPYVADFRTGECTVVERTDGSLLMNMRASGPSSYSFGYRTISTSNDDGMTWSIPTVNKELPGPACQASIMRLNENEILFLNPAVHHAGGFNLWTRKNLTLRLSRDDGQTWVTSRTLNEGLSGYSDLAVKKNGQILCVFENGKRDYCEKISIACIKKSWLKAKEKLKDLKK
;
A
#
# COMPACT_ATOMS: atom_id res chain seq x y z
N ARG A 1 1.21 -6.53 -17.16
CA ARG A 1 2.42 -6.14 -17.93
C ARG A 1 2.45 -6.96 -19.19
N LYS A 2 2.28 -6.32 -20.36
CA LYS A 2 2.20 -7.04 -21.66
C LYS A 2 3.55 -7.54 -22.14
N ASN A 3 4.58 -6.72 -22.09
CA ASN A 3 5.85 -6.98 -22.79
C ASN A 3 7.11 -6.88 -21.92
N SER A 4 7.03 -6.68 -20.63
CA SER A 4 8.20 -6.52 -19.75
C SER A 4 7.92 -6.99 -18.33
N ARG A 5 8.93 -7.60 -17.69
CA ARG A 5 8.88 -7.88 -16.23
C ARG A 5 9.30 -6.69 -15.37
N ARG A 6 9.79 -5.61 -15.99
CA ARG A 6 10.25 -4.40 -15.28
C ARG A 6 9.10 -3.42 -15.07
N ASP A 7 9.28 -2.47 -14.18
CA ASP A 7 8.33 -1.38 -13.91
C ASP A 7 8.25 -0.35 -15.06
N HIS A 8 8.85 -0.64 -16.17
CA HIS A 8 8.82 0.16 -17.40
C HIS A 8 8.20 -0.69 -18.52
N GLY A 9 7.28 -0.13 -19.27
CA GLY A 9 6.60 -0.79 -20.36
C GLY A 9 5.09 -0.58 -20.27
N ASP A 10 4.38 -1.26 -21.14
CA ASP A 10 2.92 -1.27 -21.17
C ASP A 10 2.38 -2.07 -19.99
N VAL A 11 1.72 -1.38 -19.06
CA VAL A 11 1.16 -1.97 -17.83
C VAL A 11 -0.26 -1.49 -17.64
N ASP A 12 -1.21 -2.41 -17.67
CA ASP A 12 -2.62 -2.16 -17.46
C ASP A 12 -3.04 -2.42 -16.02
N LEU A 13 -4.14 -1.81 -15.62
CA LEU A 13 -4.84 -2.11 -14.39
C LEU A 13 -5.94 -3.14 -14.67
N ILE A 14 -5.78 -4.32 -14.11
CA ILE A 14 -6.73 -5.43 -14.25
C ILE A 14 -7.24 -5.89 -12.90
N MET A 15 -8.40 -6.51 -12.88
CA MET A 15 -9.04 -7.07 -11.70
C MET A 15 -9.45 -8.52 -11.95
N THR A 16 -9.40 -9.33 -10.92
CA THR A 16 -10.07 -10.64 -10.84
C THR A 16 -10.87 -10.72 -9.53
N ARG A 17 -11.95 -11.49 -9.51
CA ARG A 17 -12.84 -11.65 -8.37
C ARG A 17 -13.00 -13.12 -7.98
N SER A 18 -13.18 -13.34 -6.69
CA SER A 18 -13.56 -14.63 -6.16
C SER A 18 -14.90 -14.51 -5.41
N MET A 19 -15.82 -15.40 -5.67
CA MET A 19 -17.14 -15.47 -5.01
C MET A 19 -17.20 -16.58 -3.95
N ASP A 20 -16.16 -17.41 -3.84
CA ASP A 20 -16.08 -18.59 -2.97
C ASP A 20 -14.97 -18.49 -1.92
N GLY A 21 -14.53 -17.28 -1.64
CA GLY A 21 -13.52 -17.00 -0.62
C GLY A 21 -12.08 -17.27 -1.06
N GLY A 22 -11.79 -17.14 -2.35
CA GLY A 22 -10.46 -17.26 -2.92
C GLY A 22 -10.10 -18.66 -3.42
N ARG A 23 -11.08 -19.55 -3.61
CA ARG A 23 -10.86 -20.90 -4.15
C ARG A 23 -10.83 -20.89 -5.68
N THR A 24 -11.77 -20.17 -6.28
CA THR A 24 -11.81 -19.92 -7.73
C THR A 24 -11.85 -18.42 -8.02
N TRP A 25 -11.41 -18.04 -9.21
CA TRP A 25 -11.26 -16.66 -9.62
C TRP A 25 -11.86 -16.44 -11.00
N SER A 26 -12.48 -15.29 -11.18
CA SER A 26 -12.97 -14.86 -12.49
C SER A 26 -11.82 -14.67 -13.47
N GLU A 27 -12.15 -14.60 -14.73
CA GLU A 27 -11.23 -14.06 -15.73
C GLU A 27 -10.81 -12.63 -15.41
N HIS A 28 -9.68 -12.22 -15.95
CA HIS A 28 -9.16 -10.87 -15.78
C HIS A 28 -10.07 -9.86 -16.47
N LYS A 29 -10.50 -8.86 -15.73
CA LYS A 29 -11.25 -7.72 -16.25
C LYS A 29 -10.33 -6.51 -16.31
N LEU A 30 -10.28 -5.85 -17.46
CA LEU A 30 -9.59 -4.58 -17.62
C LEU A 30 -10.38 -3.50 -16.87
N ILE A 31 -9.70 -2.76 -15.99
CA ILE A 31 -10.23 -1.57 -15.33
C ILE A 31 -9.77 -0.32 -16.09
N HIS A 32 -8.49 -0.24 -16.41
CA HIS A 32 -7.91 0.90 -17.12
C HIS A 32 -6.64 0.51 -17.88
N GLU A 33 -6.49 1.11 -19.04
CA GLU A 33 -5.29 1.05 -19.87
C GLU A 33 -5.00 2.44 -20.45
N GLU A 34 -3.77 2.71 -20.79
CA GLU A 34 -3.33 3.95 -21.42
C GLU A 34 -2.32 3.67 -22.53
N GLY A 35 -2.41 4.47 -23.58
CA GLY A 35 -1.41 4.48 -24.65
C GLY A 35 -1.55 3.39 -25.70
N GLY A 36 -2.46 2.45 -25.58
CA GLY A 36 -2.67 1.36 -26.53
C GLY A 36 -1.42 0.49 -26.68
N ASN A 37 -0.57 0.78 -27.64
CA ASN A 37 0.70 0.09 -27.87
C ASN A 37 1.93 0.83 -27.30
N ASP A 38 1.74 2.02 -26.79
CA ASP A 38 2.82 2.80 -26.17
C ASP A 38 3.18 2.24 -24.80
N PRO A 39 4.44 2.35 -24.36
CA PRO A 39 4.88 1.80 -23.08
C PRO A 39 4.45 2.70 -21.91
N ILE A 40 3.16 2.97 -21.79
CA ILE A 40 2.59 3.72 -20.67
C ILE A 40 2.23 2.77 -19.54
N ARG A 41 2.68 3.10 -18.35
CA ARG A 41 2.42 2.33 -17.16
C ARG A 41 1.23 2.89 -16.39
N VAL A 42 0.25 2.05 -16.08
CA VAL A 42 -0.77 2.27 -15.08
C VAL A 42 -0.48 1.38 -13.87
N GLY A 43 -0.45 1.92 -12.67
CA GLY A 43 -0.04 1.13 -11.50
C GLY A 43 -0.39 1.77 -10.17
N ASN A 44 0.18 1.21 -9.11
CA ASN A 44 -0.02 1.65 -7.73
C ASN A 44 -1.51 1.71 -7.33
N PRO A 45 -2.28 0.62 -7.48
CA PRO A 45 -3.69 0.62 -7.07
C PRO A 45 -3.82 0.78 -5.56
N CYS A 46 -4.75 1.64 -5.16
CA CYS A 46 -5.13 1.86 -3.77
C CYS A 46 -6.65 1.75 -3.63
N PRO A 47 -7.20 0.56 -3.42
CA PRO A 47 -8.62 0.36 -3.19
C PRO A 47 -9.00 0.78 -1.77
N ILE A 48 -10.16 1.43 -1.62
CA ILE A 48 -10.77 1.77 -0.34
C ILE A 48 -12.20 1.26 -0.37
N ILE A 49 -12.58 0.45 0.61
CA ILE A 49 -13.95 -0.03 0.74
C ILE A 49 -14.73 0.96 1.59
N ASP A 50 -15.85 1.46 1.07
CA ASP A 50 -16.79 2.28 1.84
C ASP A 50 -17.52 1.43 2.89
N ARG A 51 -18.04 2.05 3.93
CA ARG A 51 -18.80 1.39 5.00
C ARG A 51 -20.08 0.71 4.54
N ASP A 52 -20.61 1.08 3.39
CA ASP A 52 -21.74 0.38 2.78
C ASP A 52 -21.39 -1.05 2.37
N GLY A 53 -20.09 -1.38 2.37
CA GLY A 53 -19.55 -2.70 2.03
C GLY A 53 -19.70 -3.07 0.55
N LYS A 54 -20.10 -2.13 -0.31
CA LYS A 54 -20.33 -2.33 -1.74
C LYS A 54 -19.53 -1.38 -2.61
N THR A 55 -19.44 -0.13 -2.18
CA THR A 55 -18.69 0.89 -2.92
C THR A 55 -17.20 0.70 -2.71
N ILE A 56 -16.49 0.62 -3.83
CA ILE A 56 -15.02 0.55 -3.88
C ILE A 56 -14.53 1.82 -4.55
N HIS A 57 -13.78 2.63 -3.82
CA HIS A 57 -13.01 3.74 -4.37
C HIS A 57 -11.64 3.23 -4.78
N LEU A 58 -11.14 3.62 -5.94
CA LEU A 58 -9.86 3.16 -6.44
C LEU A 58 -9.05 4.34 -6.97
N LEU A 59 -7.94 4.64 -6.28
CA LEU A 59 -6.93 5.56 -6.78
C LEU A 59 -5.78 4.74 -7.40
N PHE A 60 -5.16 5.26 -8.44
CA PHE A 60 -4.00 4.65 -9.08
C PHE A 60 -3.18 5.69 -9.83
N THR A 61 -1.97 5.35 -10.25
CA THR A 61 -1.05 6.28 -10.90
C THR A 61 -0.87 5.98 -12.39
N ARG A 62 -0.58 7.03 -13.16
CA ARG A 62 -0.12 6.95 -14.54
C ARG A 62 1.35 7.27 -14.63
N GLY A 63 2.06 6.57 -15.53
CA GLY A 63 3.44 6.82 -15.86
C GLY A 63 4.37 6.66 -14.66
N GLY A 64 5.32 7.55 -14.50
CA GLY A 64 6.22 7.65 -13.36
C GLY A 64 5.65 8.40 -12.16
N GLY A 65 4.31 8.48 -12.00
CA GLY A 65 3.67 9.31 -10.98
C GLY A 65 3.42 10.74 -11.46
N GLU A 66 3.14 10.90 -12.73
CA GLU A 66 2.82 12.19 -13.36
C GLU A 66 1.45 12.68 -12.96
N CYS A 67 0.51 11.74 -12.78
CA CYS A 67 -0.83 12.02 -12.28
C CYS A 67 -1.42 10.83 -11.52
N LEU A 68 -2.47 11.12 -10.76
CA LEU A 68 -3.35 10.16 -10.13
C LEU A 68 -4.67 10.09 -10.88
N PHE A 69 -5.21 8.91 -10.96
CA PHE A 69 -6.56 8.66 -11.40
C PHE A 69 -7.43 8.19 -10.24
N TYR A 70 -8.70 8.50 -10.34
CA TYR A 70 -9.72 7.97 -9.45
C TYR A 70 -10.86 7.37 -10.25
N THR A 71 -11.30 6.20 -9.86
CA THR A 71 -12.55 5.58 -10.32
C THR A 71 -13.26 4.92 -9.14
N LYS A 72 -14.53 4.60 -9.30
CA LYS A 72 -15.30 3.88 -8.28
C LYS A 72 -16.21 2.83 -8.88
N SER A 73 -16.45 1.81 -8.09
CA SER A 73 -17.50 0.82 -8.31
C SER A 73 -18.54 0.93 -7.20
N THR A 74 -19.82 0.82 -7.52
CA THR A 74 -20.92 0.80 -6.55
C THR A 74 -21.63 -0.57 -6.50
N ASP A 75 -21.05 -1.56 -7.16
CA ASP A 75 -21.59 -2.90 -7.34
C ASP A 75 -20.54 -4.00 -7.05
N GLU A 76 -19.73 -3.78 -6.03
CA GLU A 76 -18.68 -4.72 -5.59
C GLU A 76 -17.63 -5.04 -6.66
N GLY A 77 -17.32 -4.08 -7.54
CA GLY A 77 -16.33 -4.21 -8.61
C GLY A 77 -16.86 -4.85 -9.89
N LEU A 78 -18.17 -5.04 -10.05
CA LEU A 78 -18.74 -5.55 -11.30
C LEU A 78 -18.61 -4.54 -12.43
N THR A 79 -18.90 -3.27 -12.13
CA THR A 79 -18.69 -2.15 -13.05
C THR A 79 -17.92 -1.04 -12.38
N TRP A 80 -17.24 -0.26 -13.19
CA TRP A 80 -16.44 0.87 -12.74
C TRP A 80 -16.88 2.13 -13.47
N SER A 81 -16.88 3.27 -12.78
CA SER A 81 -17.18 4.54 -13.41
C SER A 81 -16.24 4.76 -14.58
N PRO A 82 -16.74 5.20 -15.72
CA PRO A 82 -15.90 5.38 -16.90
C PRO A 82 -14.80 6.40 -16.58
N LEU A 83 -13.58 6.01 -16.90
CA LEU A 83 -12.48 6.95 -17.06
C LEU A 83 -12.75 7.61 -18.42
N ALA A 84 -12.92 8.93 -18.44
CA ALA A 84 -13.37 9.60 -19.64
C ALA A 84 -12.42 9.37 -20.81
N LYS A 85 -12.98 8.91 -21.92
CA LYS A 85 -12.29 8.77 -23.20
C LYS A 85 -12.43 10.00 -24.09
N SER A 86 -13.26 10.98 -23.70
CA SER A 86 -13.51 12.20 -24.47
C SER A 86 -13.69 13.42 -23.57
N SER A 87 -13.58 14.61 -24.15
CA SER A 87 -13.73 15.89 -23.46
C SER A 87 -15.12 16.14 -22.86
N ASP A 88 -16.12 15.37 -23.25
CA ASP A 88 -17.53 15.63 -22.95
C ASP A 88 -18.11 14.64 -21.92
N GLU A 89 -17.36 13.60 -21.52
CA GLU A 89 -17.77 12.68 -20.46
C GLU A 89 -17.27 13.15 -19.08
N PRO A 90 -18.00 12.85 -17.98
CA PRO A 90 -17.53 13.13 -16.64
C PRO A 90 -16.23 12.33 -16.40
N LYS A 91 -15.12 13.03 -16.54
CA LYS A 91 -13.77 12.48 -16.36
C LYS A 91 -13.65 11.87 -14.97
N ALA A 92 -13.15 10.65 -14.86
CA ALA A 92 -12.44 10.29 -13.67
C ALA A 92 -11.45 11.41 -13.38
N LYS A 93 -11.54 11.98 -12.20
CA LYS A 93 -10.82 13.21 -11.90
C LYS A 93 -9.33 12.90 -11.97
N GLU A 94 -8.69 13.36 -13.04
CA GLU A 94 -7.24 13.32 -13.16
C GLU A 94 -6.66 14.40 -12.25
N PHE A 95 -5.74 14.02 -11.39
CA PHE A 95 -5.03 14.92 -10.52
C PHE A 95 -3.58 14.97 -10.97
N SER A 96 -3.19 16.05 -11.63
CA SER A 96 -1.78 16.22 -11.98
C SER A 96 -0.92 16.32 -10.71
N LYS A 97 0.34 15.84 -10.78
CA LYS A 97 1.29 16.02 -9.68
C LYS A 97 1.45 17.49 -9.29
N ASP A 98 1.39 18.40 -10.25
CA ASP A 98 1.55 19.84 -10.03
C ASP A 98 0.39 20.40 -9.22
N SER A 99 -0.84 19.97 -9.51
CA SER A 99 -2.03 20.35 -8.76
C SER A 99 -1.98 19.85 -7.30
N PHE A 100 -1.57 18.59 -7.09
CA PHE A 100 -1.50 18.01 -5.76
C PHE A 100 -0.35 18.54 -4.90
N LEU A 101 0.77 18.89 -5.52
CA LEU A 101 1.99 19.27 -4.81
C LEU A 101 2.20 20.77 -4.71
N LYS A 102 1.29 21.59 -5.28
CA LYS A 102 1.41 23.05 -5.29
C LYS A 102 1.61 23.66 -3.89
N ASP A 103 0.92 23.10 -2.88
CA ASP A 103 0.94 23.62 -1.51
C ASP A 103 2.12 23.08 -0.68
N PHE A 104 2.87 22.11 -1.19
CA PHE A 104 4.01 21.52 -0.48
C PHE A 104 5.36 22.17 -0.80
N GLY A 105 5.40 23.09 -1.77
CA GLY A 105 6.62 23.75 -2.22
C GLY A 105 7.59 22.82 -2.95
N GLY A 106 8.60 23.41 -3.59
CA GLY A 106 9.58 22.70 -4.42
C GLY A 106 9.01 22.33 -5.81
N SER A 107 9.84 21.64 -6.60
CA SER A 107 9.45 21.18 -7.94
C SER A 107 8.93 19.75 -7.90
N PRO A 108 7.68 19.51 -8.30
CA PRO A 108 7.07 18.19 -8.29
C PRO A 108 7.79 17.21 -9.23
N ILE A 109 8.07 15.99 -8.75
CA ILE A 109 8.66 14.92 -9.56
C ILE A 109 7.66 13.76 -9.70
N HIS A 110 7.01 13.37 -8.60
CA HIS A 110 6.20 12.17 -8.54
C HIS A 110 5.11 12.28 -7.47
N VAL A 111 3.94 11.74 -7.76
CA VAL A 111 2.88 11.43 -6.79
C VAL A 111 2.44 9.99 -6.98
N GLY A 112 2.28 9.24 -5.89
CA GLY A 112 1.83 7.85 -5.93
C GLY A 112 0.81 7.55 -4.84
N ALA A 113 -0.25 6.83 -5.18
CA ALA A 113 -1.14 6.23 -4.19
C ALA A 113 -0.66 4.80 -3.89
N GLY A 114 -0.89 4.31 -2.69
CA GLY A 114 -0.58 2.92 -2.30
C GLY A 114 0.88 2.52 -2.54
N PRO A 115 1.12 1.39 -3.22
CA PRO A 115 0.14 0.37 -3.65
C PRO A 115 -0.27 -0.55 -2.49
N VAL A 116 -1.38 -0.27 -1.89
CA VAL A 116 -1.99 -1.01 -0.77
C VAL A 116 -3.40 -0.45 -0.56
N HIS A 117 -4.26 -1.18 0.15
CA HIS A 117 -5.58 -0.65 0.49
C HIS A 117 -5.50 0.63 1.33
N GLY A 118 -6.45 1.52 1.12
CA GLY A 118 -6.73 2.64 2.02
C GLY A 118 -7.83 2.30 3.03
N ILE A 119 -8.21 3.27 3.83
CA ILE A 119 -9.20 3.09 4.90
C ILE A 119 -10.32 4.14 4.81
N GLN A 120 -11.46 3.83 5.39
CA GLN A 120 -12.44 4.82 5.81
C GLN A 120 -12.40 4.94 7.33
N THR A 121 -12.12 6.14 7.84
CA THR A 121 -12.05 6.41 9.28
C THR A 121 -13.44 6.35 9.94
N LYS A 122 -13.48 6.25 11.26
CA LYS A 122 -14.75 6.29 12.02
C LYS A 122 -15.56 7.56 11.75
N LYS A 123 -14.90 8.66 11.45
CA LYS A 123 -15.54 9.94 11.08
C LYS A 123 -16.06 9.97 9.65
N GLY A 124 -15.71 9.00 8.80
CA GLY A 124 -16.17 8.90 7.42
C GLY A 124 -15.15 9.33 6.36
N ARG A 125 -14.02 9.93 6.75
CA ARG A 125 -12.94 10.29 5.84
C ARG A 125 -12.38 9.07 5.13
N LEU A 126 -12.33 9.10 3.81
CA LEU A 126 -11.60 8.13 2.98
C LEU A 126 -10.13 8.55 2.94
N ILE A 127 -9.22 7.63 3.20
CA ILE A 127 -7.78 7.89 3.22
C ILE A 127 -7.06 6.89 2.32
N ALA A 128 -6.35 7.39 1.33
CA ALA A 128 -5.38 6.66 0.51
C ALA A 128 -3.97 6.97 1.03
N PRO A 129 -3.25 5.99 1.62
CA PRO A 129 -1.83 6.17 1.92
C PRO A 129 -1.09 6.44 0.63
N SER A 130 -0.23 7.47 0.62
CA SER A 130 0.36 8.01 -0.59
C SER A 130 1.79 8.48 -0.35
N TYR A 131 2.52 8.78 -1.41
CA TYR A 131 3.85 9.31 -1.29
C TYR A 131 4.15 10.25 -2.45
N VAL A 132 5.04 11.18 -2.19
CA VAL A 132 5.45 12.21 -3.15
C VAL A 132 6.97 12.26 -3.27
N SER A 133 7.44 12.76 -4.40
CA SER A 133 8.84 13.11 -4.60
C SER A 133 8.91 14.48 -5.25
N ARG A 134 9.79 15.33 -4.74
CA ARG A 134 9.96 16.70 -5.22
C ARG A 134 11.41 17.15 -5.04
N THR A 135 11.83 18.18 -5.78
CA THR A 135 13.11 18.83 -5.60
C THR A 135 12.94 20.07 -4.71
N VAL A 136 13.65 20.11 -3.59
CA VAL A 136 13.65 21.24 -2.67
C VAL A 136 15.10 21.65 -2.46
N ASN A 137 15.43 22.91 -2.75
CA ASN A 137 16.80 23.44 -2.68
C ASN A 137 17.83 22.55 -3.41
N GLY A 138 17.49 22.13 -4.62
CA GLY A 138 18.34 21.27 -5.47
C GLY A 138 18.46 19.81 -5.02
N LYS A 139 17.81 19.41 -3.93
CA LYS A 139 17.85 18.03 -3.42
C LYS A 139 16.51 17.32 -3.60
N ARG A 140 16.57 16.08 -4.06
CA ARG A 140 15.38 15.23 -4.14
C ARG A 140 14.94 14.80 -2.74
N GLN A 141 13.70 15.11 -2.38
CA GLN A 141 13.03 14.67 -1.17
C GLN A 141 11.89 13.70 -1.53
N GLY A 142 11.87 12.54 -0.88
CA GLY A 142 10.75 11.58 -0.92
C GLY A 142 10.09 11.56 0.44
N GLN A 143 8.76 11.73 0.48
CA GLN A 143 7.99 11.81 1.71
C GLN A 143 6.65 11.08 1.54
N SER A 144 6.27 10.31 2.54
CA SER A 144 4.91 9.74 2.63
C SER A 144 3.91 10.84 3.00
N CYS A 145 2.67 10.65 2.61
CA CYS A 145 1.53 11.51 2.91
C CYS A 145 0.24 10.69 2.84
N ILE A 146 -0.88 11.36 2.95
CA ILE A 146 -2.17 10.81 2.58
C ILE A 146 -2.81 11.65 1.48
N ILE A 147 -3.71 11.02 0.75
CA ILE A 147 -4.71 11.66 -0.08
C ILE A 147 -6.07 11.29 0.50
N PHE A 148 -6.96 12.24 0.68
CA PHE A 148 -8.21 12.00 1.39
C PHE A 148 -9.42 12.60 0.69
N SER A 149 -10.60 12.10 1.07
CA SER A 149 -11.90 12.64 0.66
C SER A 149 -12.83 12.65 1.87
N ASP A 150 -13.52 13.77 2.09
CA ASP A 150 -14.54 13.95 3.12
C ASP A 150 -15.97 13.91 2.57
N ASP A 151 -16.13 13.72 1.26
CA ASP A 151 -17.39 13.79 0.52
C ASP A 151 -17.72 12.51 -0.28
N SER A 152 -17.29 11.35 0.23
CA SER A 152 -17.49 10.04 -0.39
C SER A 152 -16.91 9.94 -1.81
N GLY A 153 -15.71 10.50 -2.00
CA GLY A 153 -14.92 10.38 -3.22
C GLY A 153 -15.32 11.36 -4.33
N LYS A 154 -16.14 12.38 -4.06
CA LYS A 154 -16.45 13.42 -5.05
C LYS A 154 -15.26 14.35 -5.25
N THR A 155 -14.58 14.70 -4.16
CA THR A 155 -13.33 15.47 -4.20
C THR A 155 -12.23 14.77 -3.42
N TRP A 156 -10.99 14.98 -3.86
CA TRP A 156 -9.81 14.43 -3.23
C TRP A 156 -8.78 15.52 -3.00
N GLU A 157 -8.17 15.53 -1.83
CA GLU A 157 -7.20 16.52 -1.40
C GLU A 157 -5.94 15.85 -0.84
N ALA A 158 -4.82 16.58 -0.88
CA ALA A 158 -3.60 16.15 -0.23
C ALA A 158 -3.64 16.50 1.25
N GLY A 159 -3.36 15.52 2.11
CA GLY A 159 -3.12 15.74 3.54
C GLY A 159 -1.69 16.13 3.84
N GLY A 160 -1.33 16.14 5.12
CA GLY A 160 0.00 16.53 5.57
C GLY A 160 1.11 15.60 5.06
N LEU A 161 2.27 16.19 4.76
CA LEU A 161 3.50 15.43 4.51
C LEU A 161 4.09 14.92 5.82
N ILE A 162 4.62 13.70 5.80
CA ILE A 162 5.52 13.24 6.86
C ILE A 162 6.72 14.19 6.94
N PRO A 163 7.10 14.71 8.13
CA PRO A 163 8.26 15.59 8.26
C PRO A 163 9.53 15.00 7.64
N TYR A 164 10.24 15.81 6.88
CA TYR A 164 11.51 15.39 6.28
C TYR A 164 12.57 15.20 7.35
N VAL A 165 13.31 14.11 7.28
CA VAL A 165 14.52 13.86 8.06
C VAL A 165 15.69 13.57 7.13
N ALA A 166 16.90 13.97 7.52
CA ALA A 166 18.07 13.86 6.65
C ALA A 166 18.54 12.42 6.47
N ASP A 167 18.32 11.57 7.47
CA ASP A 167 18.88 10.21 7.54
C ASP A 167 18.19 9.22 6.62
N PHE A 168 16.92 9.45 6.29
CA PHE A 168 16.16 8.58 5.40
C PHE A 168 15.02 9.31 4.70
N ARG A 169 14.61 8.74 3.57
CA ARG A 169 13.39 9.13 2.85
C ARG A 169 12.29 8.14 3.17
N THR A 170 11.06 8.64 3.28
CA THR A 170 9.87 7.81 3.33
C THR A 170 9.24 7.71 1.94
N GLY A 171 8.49 6.66 1.68
CA GLY A 171 7.88 6.36 0.38
C GLY A 171 6.58 5.59 0.53
N GLU A 172 6.43 4.47 -0.18
CA GLU A 172 5.25 3.62 -0.08
C GLU A 172 4.87 3.35 1.37
N CYS A 173 3.63 3.62 1.72
CA CYS A 173 3.17 3.58 3.10
C CYS A 173 1.82 2.90 3.21
N THR A 174 1.45 2.59 4.42
CA THR A 174 0.15 2.01 4.79
C THR A 174 -0.33 2.66 6.08
N VAL A 175 -1.62 2.80 6.27
CA VAL A 175 -2.23 3.55 7.37
C VAL A 175 -3.30 2.73 8.08
N VAL A 176 -3.44 2.92 9.38
CA VAL A 176 -4.53 2.37 10.18
C VAL A 176 -5.02 3.40 11.20
N GLU A 177 -6.32 3.44 11.42
CA GLU A 177 -6.92 4.21 12.51
C GLU A 177 -6.80 3.44 13.82
N ARG A 178 -6.29 4.10 14.87
CA ARG A 178 -6.19 3.57 16.23
C ARG A 178 -7.52 3.64 16.97
N THR A 179 -7.59 3.03 18.13
CA THR A 179 -8.81 3.02 18.96
C THR A 179 -9.20 4.41 19.44
N ASP A 180 -8.22 5.27 19.70
CA ASP A 180 -8.38 6.67 20.10
C ASP A 180 -8.72 7.63 18.93
N GLY A 181 -8.79 7.12 17.70
CA GLY A 181 -9.05 7.89 16.49
C GLY A 181 -7.81 8.50 15.85
N SER A 182 -6.64 8.40 16.47
CA SER A 182 -5.38 8.79 15.83
C SER A 182 -5.03 7.86 14.67
N LEU A 183 -4.21 8.34 13.74
CA LEU A 183 -3.70 7.54 12.63
C LEU A 183 -2.28 7.07 12.91
N LEU A 184 -1.99 5.81 12.62
CA LEU A 184 -0.65 5.27 12.56
C LEU A 184 -0.29 5.01 11.09
N MET A 185 0.78 5.64 10.60
CA MET A 185 1.35 5.36 9.30
C MET A 185 2.63 4.53 9.46
N ASN A 186 2.72 3.45 8.70
CA ASN A 186 3.93 2.64 8.58
C ASN A 186 4.49 2.78 7.17
N MET A 187 5.78 3.07 7.05
CA MET A 187 6.39 3.51 5.80
C MET A 187 7.60 2.67 5.42
N ARG A 188 7.76 2.46 4.12
CA ARG A 188 9.02 2.08 3.52
C ARG A 188 10.03 3.20 3.73
N ALA A 189 11.22 2.84 4.24
CA ALA A 189 12.32 3.77 4.39
C ALA A 189 13.49 3.38 3.48
N SER A 190 14.14 4.40 2.93
CA SER A 190 15.38 4.25 2.18
C SER A 190 16.34 5.36 2.56
N GLY A 191 17.63 5.04 2.70
CA GLY A 191 18.68 6.02 2.99
C GLY A 191 18.92 7.00 1.83
N PRO A 192 19.78 8.00 2.02
CA PRO A 192 20.03 9.07 1.05
C PRO A 192 20.44 8.59 -0.34
N SER A 193 21.11 7.45 -0.44
CA SER A 193 21.56 6.83 -1.71
C SER A 193 20.67 5.68 -2.17
N SER A 194 19.38 5.67 -1.82
CA SER A 194 18.43 4.58 -2.09
C SER A 194 18.79 3.24 -1.43
N TYR A 195 19.64 3.25 -0.41
CA TYR A 195 19.92 2.08 0.40
C TYR A 195 18.72 1.69 1.24
N SER A 196 18.53 0.38 1.43
CA SER A 196 17.58 -0.11 2.44
C SER A 196 18.06 0.32 3.82
N PHE A 197 17.14 0.84 4.63
CA PHE A 197 17.40 1.20 6.02
C PHE A 197 17.37 -0.01 6.96
N GLY A 198 16.81 -1.12 6.48
CA GLY A 198 16.72 -2.39 7.20
C GLY A 198 15.54 -2.51 8.16
N TYR A 199 14.82 -1.42 8.42
CA TYR A 199 13.65 -1.35 9.28
C TYR A 199 12.53 -0.51 8.67
N ARG A 200 11.34 -0.70 9.18
CA ARG A 200 10.19 0.17 8.89
C ARG A 200 10.31 1.45 9.70
N THR A 201 9.71 2.52 9.19
CA THR A 201 9.52 3.77 9.92
C THR A 201 8.05 4.02 10.17
N ILE A 202 7.74 4.71 11.25
CA ILE A 202 6.37 5.02 11.68
C ILE A 202 6.21 6.50 12.00
N SER A 203 5.00 7.00 11.84
CA SER A 203 4.57 8.32 12.25
C SER A 203 3.10 8.28 12.66
N THR A 204 2.67 9.23 13.47
CA THR A 204 1.28 9.33 13.97
C THR A 204 0.70 10.69 13.69
N SER A 205 -0.62 10.73 13.50
CA SER A 205 -1.41 11.95 13.33
C SER A 205 -2.59 11.94 14.28
N ASN A 206 -2.86 13.09 14.93
CA ASN A 206 -4.00 13.29 15.83
C ASN A 206 -5.08 14.21 15.22
N ASP A 207 -4.92 14.61 13.99
CA ASP A 207 -5.77 15.55 13.25
C ASP A 207 -6.21 15.00 11.89
N ASP A 208 -6.55 13.71 11.87
CA ASP A 208 -7.05 13.02 10.67
C ASP A 208 -6.10 13.09 9.47
N GLY A 209 -4.77 13.16 9.73
CA GLY A 209 -3.73 13.10 8.70
C GLY A 209 -3.31 14.45 8.14
N MET A 210 -3.70 15.55 8.76
CA MET A 210 -3.31 16.90 8.31
C MET A 210 -1.91 17.28 8.79
N THR A 211 -1.50 16.78 9.96
CA THR A 211 -0.12 16.88 10.44
C THR A 211 0.36 15.54 11.00
N TRP A 212 1.66 15.35 11.02
CA TRP A 212 2.30 14.10 11.40
C TRP A 212 3.47 14.31 12.34
N SER A 213 3.68 13.40 13.27
CA SER A 213 4.86 13.38 14.12
C SER A 213 6.13 13.18 13.28
N ILE A 214 7.28 13.59 13.81
CA ILE A 214 8.58 13.27 13.20
C ILE A 214 8.67 11.74 13.07
N PRO A 215 9.02 11.20 11.89
CA PRO A 215 9.07 9.76 11.67
C PRO A 215 10.19 9.13 12.49
N THR A 216 9.91 7.98 13.08
CA THR A 216 10.84 7.21 13.88
C THR A 216 11.05 5.81 13.31
N VAL A 217 12.24 5.23 13.55
CA VAL A 217 12.56 3.86 13.14
C VAL A 217 11.94 2.87 14.11
N ASN A 218 11.17 1.91 13.59
CA ASN A 218 10.63 0.82 14.39
C ASN A 218 11.51 -0.43 14.26
N LYS A 219 12.36 -0.68 15.26
CA LYS A 219 13.31 -1.80 15.29
C LYS A 219 12.63 -3.17 15.48
N GLU A 220 11.38 -3.23 15.91
CA GLU A 220 10.59 -4.47 15.97
C GLU A 220 10.10 -4.94 14.59
N LEU A 221 10.15 -4.04 13.60
CA LEU A 221 9.71 -4.30 12.25
C LEU A 221 10.89 -4.29 11.26
N PRO A 222 11.73 -5.33 11.25
CA PRO A 222 12.75 -5.48 10.23
C PRO A 222 12.10 -5.58 8.85
N GLY A 223 12.76 -5.04 7.84
CA GLY A 223 12.29 -5.11 6.46
C GLY A 223 13.25 -4.46 5.49
N PRO A 224 13.39 -5.02 4.28
CA PRO A 224 14.11 -4.37 3.20
C PRO A 224 13.31 -3.14 2.71
N ALA A 225 13.89 -2.39 1.78
CA ALA A 225 13.15 -1.32 1.07
C ALA A 225 12.04 -1.93 0.21
N CYS A 226 10.90 -2.24 0.82
CA CYS A 226 9.72 -2.87 0.22
C CYS A 226 8.43 -2.27 0.80
N GLN A 227 7.36 -2.36 0.04
CA GLN A 227 6.00 -2.06 0.53
C GLN A 227 5.61 -3.04 1.65
N ALA A 228 4.61 -2.69 2.45
CA ALA A 228 3.99 -3.52 3.48
C ALA A 228 2.52 -3.16 3.65
N SER A 229 1.76 -3.97 4.36
CA SER A 229 0.37 -3.66 4.68
C SER A 229 0.09 -3.76 6.18
N ILE A 230 -0.77 -2.87 6.67
CA ILE A 230 -1.29 -2.82 8.04
C ILE A 230 -2.81 -2.80 7.99
N MET A 231 -3.46 -3.58 8.84
CA MET A 231 -4.93 -3.64 8.86
C MET A 231 -5.46 -3.91 10.25
N ARG A 232 -6.56 -3.27 10.59
CA ARG A 232 -7.30 -3.58 11.82
C ARG A 232 -8.04 -4.91 11.66
N LEU A 233 -7.73 -5.87 12.54
CA LEU A 233 -8.41 -7.17 12.59
C LEU A 233 -9.75 -7.07 13.33
N ASN A 234 -9.80 -6.33 14.42
CA ASN A 234 -10.95 -6.02 15.25
C ASN A 234 -10.63 -4.80 16.13
N GLU A 235 -11.53 -4.45 17.05
CA GLU A 235 -11.38 -3.26 17.91
C GLU A 235 -10.05 -3.19 18.65
N ASN A 236 -9.46 -4.35 19.04
CA ASN A 236 -8.27 -4.42 19.91
C ASN A 236 -7.02 -4.93 19.21
N GLU A 237 -7.09 -5.27 17.92
CA GLU A 237 -5.99 -5.97 17.26
C GLU A 237 -5.70 -5.39 15.88
N ILE A 238 -4.42 -5.22 15.61
CA ILE A 238 -3.87 -4.78 14.32
C ILE A 238 -2.97 -5.87 13.76
N LEU A 239 -3.06 -6.11 12.46
CA LEU A 239 -2.18 -6.98 11.69
C LEU A 239 -1.16 -6.16 10.91
N PHE A 240 0.03 -6.70 10.74
CA PHE A 240 1.07 -6.15 9.87
C PHE A 240 1.74 -7.25 9.07
N LEU A 241 1.89 -7.05 7.76
CA LEU A 241 2.45 -8.03 6.83
C LEU A 241 3.58 -7.40 6.01
N ASN A 242 4.79 -7.97 6.07
CA ASN A 242 5.91 -7.53 5.26
C ASN A 242 6.98 -8.62 5.08
N PRO A 243 7.84 -8.54 4.05
CA PRO A 243 9.10 -9.27 4.05
C PRO A 243 9.95 -8.87 5.27
N ALA A 244 10.35 -9.82 6.10
CA ALA A 244 10.88 -9.55 7.45
C ALA A 244 12.39 -9.80 7.55
N VAL A 245 13.15 -9.39 6.56
CA VAL A 245 14.61 -9.49 6.58
C VAL A 245 15.20 -8.12 6.88
N HIS A 246 15.94 -8.03 7.98
CA HIS A 246 16.80 -6.87 8.20
C HIS A 246 17.90 -6.83 7.14
N HIS A 247 17.94 -5.77 6.36
CA HIS A 247 19.00 -5.53 5.39
C HIS A 247 19.24 -4.03 5.25
N ALA A 248 20.33 -3.56 5.78
CA ALA A 248 20.82 -2.22 5.57
C ALA A 248 21.86 -2.27 4.43
N GLY A 249 21.58 -1.59 3.32
CA GLY A 249 22.47 -1.61 2.15
C GLY A 249 21.76 -1.42 0.83
N GLY A 250 22.46 -1.62 -0.27
CA GLY A 250 21.93 -1.48 -1.63
C GLY A 250 20.77 -2.44 -1.91
N PHE A 251 19.99 -2.11 -2.94
CA PHE A 251 18.87 -2.97 -3.35
C PHE A 251 19.39 -4.37 -3.71
N ASN A 252 18.82 -5.38 -3.05
CA ASN A 252 19.13 -6.78 -3.30
C ASN A 252 17.82 -7.58 -3.32
N LEU A 253 17.53 -8.22 -4.44
CA LEU A 253 16.34 -9.05 -4.65
C LEU A 253 16.18 -10.12 -3.56
N TRP A 254 17.28 -10.74 -3.15
CA TRP A 254 17.30 -11.84 -2.17
C TRP A 254 16.96 -11.41 -0.75
N THR A 255 16.85 -10.12 -0.48
CA THR A 255 16.41 -9.59 0.83
C THR A 255 14.90 -9.49 0.95
N ARG A 256 14.16 -9.53 -0.16
CA ARG A 256 12.70 -9.59 -0.16
C ARG A 256 12.22 -11.03 0.02
N LYS A 257 12.25 -11.54 1.25
CA LYS A 257 11.84 -12.89 1.65
C LYS A 257 11.33 -12.91 3.10
N ASN A 258 10.92 -14.08 3.58
CA ASN A 258 10.39 -14.28 4.93
C ASN A 258 9.15 -13.40 5.16
N LEU A 259 8.15 -13.49 4.28
CA LEU A 259 6.90 -12.78 4.46
C LEU A 259 6.28 -13.15 5.80
N THR A 260 6.21 -12.20 6.72
CA THR A 260 5.83 -12.43 8.11
C THR A 260 4.60 -11.62 8.48
N LEU A 261 3.59 -12.31 9.00
CA LEU A 261 2.40 -11.69 9.59
C LEU A 261 2.62 -11.50 11.09
N ARG A 262 2.32 -10.30 11.56
CA ARG A 262 2.43 -9.90 12.96
C ARG A 262 1.10 -9.42 13.50
N LEU A 263 0.94 -9.53 14.82
CA LEU A 263 -0.22 -9.08 15.57
C LEU A 263 0.21 -8.11 16.67
N SER A 264 -0.43 -6.96 16.72
CA SER A 264 -0.37 -5.99 17.82
C SER A 264 -1.71 -5.97 18.58
N ARG A 265 -1.67 -5.71 19.90
CA ARG A 265 -2.84 -5.54 20.79
C ARG A 265 -2.84 -4.21 21.52
N ASP A 266 -1.99 -3.31 21.13
CA ASP A 266 -1.77 -1.99 21.70
C ASP A 266 -1.67 -0.90 20.62
N ASP A 267 -2.55 -1.02 19.60
CA ASP A 267 -2.63 -0.07 18.49
C ASP A 267 -1.32 0.13 17.72
N GLY A 268 -0.54 -0.96 17.57
CA GLY A 268 0.69 -0.97 16.78
C GLY A 268 1.93 -0.46 17.52
N GLN A 269 1.86 -0.33 18.85
CA GLN A 269 3.01 0.03 19.67
C GLN A 269 4.00 -1.13 19.78
N THR A 270 3.50 -2.35 20.09
CA THR A 270 4.31 -3.58 20.13
C THR A 270 3.68 -4.71 19.31
N TRP A 271 4.49 -5.71 18.96
CA TRP A 271 4.10 -6.83 18.08
C TRP A 271 4.26 -8.16 18.83
N VAL A 272 3.20 -8.54 19.56
CA VAL A 272 3.19 -9.66 20.52
C VAL A 272 3.24 -11.05 19.90
N THR A 273 2.95 -11.18 18.62
CA THR A 273 2.97 -12.46 17.90
C THR A 273 3.45 -12.22 16.47
N SER A 274 4.33 -13.09 16.00
CA SER A 274 4.79 -13.09 14.61
C SER A 274 4.85 -14.52 14.08
N ARG A 275 4.50 -14.68 12.80
CA ARG A 275 4.65 -15.97 12.11
C ARG A 275 4.95 -15.76 10.63
N THR A 276 5.95 -16.47 10.14
CA THR A 276 6.32 -16.46 8.73
C THR A 276 5.29 -17.23 7.91
N LEU A 277 4.70 -16.52 6.93
CA LEU A 277 3.71 -17.06 6.00
C LEU A 277 4.39 -17.70 4.78
N ASN A 278 5.49 -17.13 4.32
CA ASN A 278 6.31 -17.64 3.22
C ASN A 278 7.79 -17.35 3.47
N GLU A 279 8.60 -18.41 3.61
CA GLU A 279 10.05 -18.29 3.85
C GLU A 279 10.82 -17.85 2.58
N GLY A 280 10.28 -18.19 1.40
CA GLY A 280 10.88 -17.87 0.11
C GLY A 280 10.77 -16.40 -0.27
N LEU A 281 11.21 -16.08 -1.50
CA LEU A 281 11.12 -14.75 -2.06
C LEU A 281 9.67 -14.25 -2.03
N SER A 282 9.48 -13.02 -1.55
CA SER A 282 8.18 -12.35 -1.42
C SER A 282 8.35 -10.85 -1.56
N GLY A 283 7.52 -10.25 -2.38
CA GLY A 283 7.53 -8.81 -2.63
C GLY A 283 6.41 -8.07 -1.90
N TYR A 284 5.61 -7.37 -2.66
CA TYR A 284 4.49 -6.58 -2.16
C TYR A 284 3.36 -7.47 -1.63
N SER A 285 2.62 -6.96 -0.68
CA SER A 285 1.55 -7.71 -0.04
C SER A 285 0.41 -6.80 0.40
N ASP A 286 -0.80 -7.37 0.49
CA ASP A 286 -1.94 -6.69 1.07
C ASP A 286 -2.77 -7.62 1.94
N LEU A 287 -3.59 -7.03 2.82
CA LEU A 287 -4.40 -7.70 3.81
C LEU A 287 -5.88 -7.39 3.60
N ALA A 288 -6.72 -8.37 3.84
CA ALA A 288 -8.15 -8.18 4.02
C ALA A 288 -8.67 -9.09 5.14
N VAL A 289 -9.74 -8.67 5.81
CA VAL A 289 -10.39 -9.45 6.86
C VAL A 289 -11.84 -9.70 6.45
N LYS A 290 -12.22 -10.97 6.39
CA LYS A 290 -13.61 -11.36 6.12
C LYS A 290 -14.52 -11.12 7.33
N LYS A 291 -15.81 -10.97 7.12
CA LYS A 291 -16.83 -10.85 8.18
C LYS A 291 -16.77 -11.96 9.23
N ASN A 292 -16.31 -13.15 8.86
CA ASN A 292 -16.13 -14.29 9.78
C ASN A 292 -14.77 -14.29 10.51
N GLY A 293 -13.97 -13.23 10.39
CA GLY A 293 -12.67 -13.09 11.03
C GLY A 293 -11.51 -13.84 10.35
N GLN A 294 -11.73 -14.47 9.19
CA GLN A 294 -10.63 -15.02 8.40
C GLN A 294 -9.79 -13.89 7.79
N ILE A 295 -8.47 -14.08 7.84
CA ILE A 295 -7.49 -13.14 7.30
C ILE A 295 -7.10 -13.62 5.91
N LEU A 296 -7.21 -12.74 4.93
CA LEU A 296 -6.69 -12.91 3.58
C LEU A 296 -5.38 -12.14 3.45
N CYS A 297 -4.35 -12.83 2.99
CA CYS A 297 -3.06 -12.25 2.66
C CYS A 297 -2.82 -12.47 1.16
N VAL A 298 -2.83 -11.40 0.38
CA VAL A 298 -2.39 -11.43 -1.01
C VAL A 298 -0.93 -10.97 -1.07
N PHE A 299 -0.09 -11.64 -1.85
CA PHE A 299 1.32 -11.30 -1.91
C PHE A 299 2.00 -11.79 -3.19
N GLU A 300 3.00 -11.03 -3.61
CA GLU A 300 3.95 -11.43 -4.64
C GLU A 300 4.90 -12.47 -4.10
N ASN A 301 5.21 -13.50 -4.89
CA ASN A 301 6.24 -14.48 -4.54
C ASN A 301 6.81 -15.19 -5.77
N GLY A 302 7.88 -15.97 -5.56
CA GLY A 302 8.48 -16.77 -6.61
C GLY A 302 9.68 -17.57 -6.12
N LYS A 303 10.32 -18.28 -7.06
CA LYS A 303 11.53 -19.06 -6.81
C LYS A 303 12.79 -18.32 -7.24
N ARG A 304 12.74 -17.59 -8.36
CA ARG A 304 13.86 -16.86 -8.95
C ARG A 304 13.73 -15.36 -8.75
N ASP A 305 12.49 -14.87 -8.66
CA ASP A 305 12.17 -13.48 -8.43
C ASP A 305 10.98 -13.38 -7.46
N TYR A 306 10.92 -12.32 -6.66
CA TYR A 306 9.85 -12.08 -5.71
C TYR A 306 8.49 -11.74 -6.36
N CYS A 307 8.45 -11.45 -7.65
CA CYS A 307 7.24 -11.04 -8.37
C CYS A 307 6.85 -11.99 -9.52
N GLU A 308 7.25 -13.27 -9.47
CA GLU A 308 6.88 -14.25 -10.51
C GLU A 308 5.38 -14.55 -10.54
N LYS A 309 4.72 -14.50 -9.39
CA LYS A 309 3.30 -14.78 -9.24
C LYS A 309 2.69 -14.03 -8.06
N ILE A 310 1.37 -13.93 -8.07
CA ILE A 310 0.57 -13.47 -6.93
C ILE A 310 -0.07 -14.69 -6.28
N SER A 311 0.08 -14.80 -4.97
CA SER A 311 -0.52 -15.86 -4.16
C SER A 311 -1.47 -15.28 -3.12
N ILE A 312 -2.47 -16.06 -2.74
CA ILE A 312 -3.41 -15.70 -1.69
C ILE A 312 -3.42 -16.81 -0.65
N ALA A 313 -3.23 -16.41 0.61
CA ALA A 313 -3.41 -17.28 1.75
C ALA A 313 -4.65 -16.85 2.54
N CYS A 314 -5.51 -17.81 2.84
CA CYS A 314 -6.68 -17.62 3.70
C CYS A 314 -6.42 -18.34 5.03
N ILE A 315 -6.22 -17.58 6.11
CA ILE A 315 -5.81 -18.11 7.40
C ILE A 315 -6.81 -17.74 8.50
N LYS A 316 -6.87 -18.58 9.54
CA LYS A 316 -7.60 -18.28 10.76
C LYS A 316 -6.68 -17.60 11.76
N LYS A 317 -7.21 -16.75 12.63
CA LYS A 317 -6.46 -16.11 13.74
C LYS A 317 -5.71 -17.13 14.62
N SER A 318 -6.26 -18.34 14.80
CA SER A 318 -5.61 -19.43 15.55
C SER A 318 -4.27 -19.85 14.92
N TRP A 319 -4.10 -19.67 13.62
CA TRP A 319 -2.82 -19.92 12.96
C TRP A 319 -1.69 -19.04 13.53
N LEU A 320 -1.95 -17.77 13.79
CA LEU A 320 -0.97 -16.86 14.42
C LEU A 320 -0.58 -17.29 15.84
N LYS A 321 -1.51 -17.91 16.58
CA LYS A 321 -1.29 -18.34 17.97
C LYS A 321 -0.64 -19.69 18.10
N ALA A 322 -0.63 -20.52 17.06
CA ALA A 322 -0.02 -21.84 17.10
C ALA A 322 1.50 -21.67 17.25
N LYS A 323 2.06 -22.20 18.36
CA LYS A 323 3.52 -22.32 18.53
C LYS A 323 4.07 -23.04 17.29
N GLU A 324 5.13 -22.53 16.68
CA GLU A 324 5.90 -23.30 15.71
C GLU A 324 6.26 -24.60 16.39
N LYS A 325 5.80 -25.74 15.87
CA LYS A 325 6.43 -27.01 16.19
C LYS A 325 7.86 -26.85 15.68
N LEU A 326 8.80 -26.73 16.59
CA LEU A 326 10.22 -26.95 16.29
C LEU A 326 10.26 -28.22 15.46
N LYS A 327 10.39 -28.08 14.14
CA LYS A 327 10.83 -29.20 13.31
C LYS A 327 12.19 -29.50 13.82
N ASP A 328 12.32 -30.67 14.48
CA ASP A 328 13.57 -31.24 14.88
C ASP A 328 14.58 -31.03 13.75
N LEU A 329 15.53 -30.13 13.98
CA LEU A 329 16.77 -30.08 13.24
C LEU A 329 17.53 -31.34 13.61
N LYS A 330 17.12 -32.49 13.08
CA LYS A 330 17.95 -33.66 13.00
C LYS A 330 18.67 -33.64 11.67
N LYS A 331 19.98 -33.30 11.81
CA LYS A 331 21.16 -33.62 10.99
C LYS A 331 21.07 -33.33 9.47
#